data_eb7faf7d35ddec99f49a97a4c4d879bc
#
_entry.id   eb7faf7d35ddec99f49a97a4c4d879bc
#
_cell.length_a   1.000
_cell.length_b   1.000
_cell.length_c   1.000
_cell.angle_alpha   90.00
_cell.angle_beta   90.00
_cell.angle_gamma   90.00
#
_symmetry.space_group_name_H-M   'P 1'
#
loop_
_entity.id
_entity.type
_entity.pdbx_description
1 polymer ?
#
loop_
_entity_poly.entity_id
_entity_poly.type
_entity_poly.pdbx_seq_one_letter_code
_entity_poly.pdbx_strand_id
1 'polypeptide(L)'
;MIPQRDRDLFENLFVLELANNHWGSEERGLKIIRDHATVVRYNNVRAAIKLQFRDVDEFIHPSFKGTDSLRYVKKTEATRMSREGFARMVNEIRSMSCIPMATPFDETSVDLCVSFDFPIIKIASSDMNDWPLLEKIASTRRPVIA
;
A
#
# COMPACT_ATOMS: atom_id res chain seq x y z
N MET A 1 3.60 -24.21 -9.58
CA MET A 1 5.02 -23.96 -9.22
C MET A 1 5.27 -22.47 -9.35
N ILE A 2 5.82 -21.81 -8.31
CA ILE A 2 6.10 -20.37 -8.35
C ILE A 2 7.28 -20.13 -9.30
N PRO A 3 7.15 -19.20 -10.28
CA PRO A 3 8.25 -18.86 -11.20
C PRO A 3 9.51 -18.43 -10.43
N GLN A 4 10.70 -18.71 -10.98
CA GLN A 4 11.98 -18.35 -10.33
C GLN A 4 12.07 -16.84 -10.06
N ARG A 5 11.68 -16.00 -11.04
CA ARG A 5 11.64 -14.53 -10.91
C ARG A 5 10.86 -14.07 -9.68
N ASP A 6 9.75 -14.73 -9.37
CA ASP A 6 8.91 -14.34 -8.24
C ASP A 6 9.52 -14.81 -6.91
N ARG A 7 10.21 -15.95 -6.90
CA ARG A 7 10.99 -16.39 -5.73
C ARG A 7 12.12 -15.42 -5.41
N ASP A 8 12.88 -15.01 -6.43
CA ASP A 8 13.98 -14.04 -6.29
C ASP A 8 13.46 -12.68 -5.77
N LEU A 9 12.22 -12.33 -6.11
CA LEU A 9 11.59 -11.09 -5.63
C LEU A 9 11.42 -11.07 -4.11
N PHE A 10 11.10 -12.20 -3.51
CA PHE A 10 10.85 -12.33 -2.07
C PHE A 10 12.10 -12.74 -1.25
N GLU A 11 13.19 -13.09 -1.92
CA GLU A 11 14.39 -13.55 -1.23
C GLU A 11 15.01 -12.43 -0.39
N ASN A 12 15.18 -12.70 0.90
CA ASN A 12 15.75 -11.76 1.88
C ASN A 12 15.09 -10.37 1.87
N LEU A 13 13.78 -10.31 1.58
CA LEU A 13 13.03 -9.07 1.50
C LEU A 13 12.46 -8.68 2.87
N PHE A 14 12.89 -7.53 3.39
CA PHE A 14 12.22 -6.88 4.52
C PHE A 14 11.02 -6.07 4.01
N VAL A 15 9.90 -6.13 4.73
CA VAL A 15 8.72 -5.31 4.43
C VAL A 15 8.56 -4.27 5.53
N LEU A 16 8.78 -3.01 5.18
CA LEU A 16 8.65 -1.87 6.08
C LEU A 16 7.26 -1.26 5.93
N GLU A 17 6.54 -1.20 7.03
CA GLU A 17 5.14 -0.78 7.05
C GLU A 17 5.00 0.72 7.25
N LEU A 18 4.67 1.46 6.19
CA LEU A 18 4.24 2.85 6.30
C LEU A 18 2.74 2.91 6.59
N ALA A 19 1.97 2.02 5.95
CA ALA A 19 0.51 2.00 6.05
C ALA A 19 -0.11 3.38 5.74
N ASN A 20 -0.94 3.90 6.63
CA ASN A 20 -1.52 5.24 6.57
C ASN A 20 -0.95 6.18 7.66
N ASN A 21 0.26 5.88 8.18
CA ASN A 21 0.92 6.73 9.18
C ASN A 21 1.35 8.11 8.65
N HIS A 22 1.18 8.35 7.35
CA HIS A 22 1.27 9.68 6.75
C HIS A 22 0.17 10.64 7.26
N TRP A 23 -0.96 10.14 7.80
CA TRP A 23 -2.07 10.92 8.35
C TRP A 23 -2.61 11.99 7.38
N GLY A 24 -2.70 11.67 6.09
CA GLY A 24 -3.13 12.60 5.05
C GLY A 24 -2.08 13.65 4.65
N SER A 25 -0.91 13.68 5.31
CA SER A 25 0.18 14.60 4.98
C SER A 25 1.22 13.92 4.06
N GLU A 26 1.37 14.47 2.87
CA GLU A 26 2.40 14.03 1.93
C GLU A 26 3.81 14.21 2.47
N GLU A 27 4.11 15.38 3.05
CA GLU A 27 5.41 15.69 3.64
C GLU A 27 5.80 14.66 4.70
N ARG A 28 4.85 14.29 5.57
CA ARG A 28 5.05 13.25 6.57
C ARG A 28 5.29 11.88 5.94
N GLY A 29 4.55 11.53 4.90
CA GLY A 29 4.74 10.30 4.14
C GLY A 29 6.14 10.21 3.54
N LEU A 30 6.59 11.28 2.86
CA LEU A 30 7.92 11.37 2.27
C LEU A 30 9.02 11.29 3.33
N LYS A 31 8.82 11.95 4.49
CA LYS A 31 9.77 11.85 5.61
C LYS A 31 9.92 10.41 6.11
N ILE A 32 8.81 9.71 6.34
CA ILE A 32 8.83 8.30 6.79
C ILE A 32 9.57 7.42 5.75
N ILE A 33 9.33 7.63 4.45
CA ILE A 33 10.02 6.89 3.38
C ILE A 33 11.53 7.11 3.46
N ARG A 34 11.98 8.34 3.61
CA ARG A 34 13.41 8.68 3.72
C ARG A 34 14.05 8.09 4.97
N ASP A 35 13.35 8.13 6.10
CA ASP A 35 13.82 7.54 7.36
C ASP A 35 13.98 6.02 7.21
N HIS A 36 12.98 5.33 6.64
CA HIS A 36 13.04 3.90 6.33
C HIS A 36 14.21 3.57 5.38
N ALA A 37 14.34 4.31 4.28
CA ALA A 37 15.40 4.09 3.31
C ALA A 37 16.81 4.32 3.90
N THR A 38 16.94 5.22 4.85
CA THR A 38 18.19 5.44 5.59
C THR A 38 18.57 4.20 6.39
N VAL A 39 17.62 3.60 7.11
CA VAL A 39 17.83 2.37 7.87
C VAL A 39 18.17 1.19 6.93
N VAL A 40 17.45 1.07 5.81
CA VAL A 40 17.69 0.05 4.78
C VAL A 40 19.13 0.11 4.26
N ARG A 41 19.60 1.31 3.90
CA ARG A 41 20.97 1.52 3.41
C ARG A 41 22.02 1.26 4.48
N TYR A 42 21.79 1.73 5.70
CA TYR A 42 22.73 1.52 6.81
C TYR A 42 22.95 0.04 7.10
N ASN A 43 21.90 -0.77 7.02
CA ASN A 43 21.97 -2.21 7.27
C ASN A 43 22.29 -3.05 6.01
N ASN A 44 22.44 -2.40 4.87
CA ASN A 44 22.66 -3.05 3.57
C ASN A 44 21.67 -4.22 3.32
N VAL A 45 20.38 -3.97 3.54
CA VAL A 45 19.32 -4.94 3.35
C VAL A 45 18.44 -4.56 2.16
N ARG A 46 17.75 -5.55 1.60
CA ARG A 46 16.74 -5.35 0.57
C ARG A 46 15.38 -5.14 1.23
N ALA A 47 14.65 -4.11 0.82
CA ALA A 47 13.38 -3.79 1.45
C ALA A 47 12.30 -3.32 0.49
N ALA A 48 11.05 -3.66 0.83
CA ALA A 48 9.86 -3.02 0.31
C ALA A 48 9.30 -2.04 1.35
N ILE A 49 8.79 -0.89 0.88
CA ILE A 49 8.01 0.02 1.71
C ILE A 49 6.54 -0.11 1.32
N LYS A 50 5.71 -0.46 2.29
CA LYS A 50 4.32 -0.84 2.06
C LYS A 50 3.35 0.28 2.43
N LEU A 51 2.58 0.71 1.44
CA LEU A 51 1.47 1.66 1.55
C LEU A 51 0.14 0.93 1.75
N GLN A 52 -0.90 1.68 2.10
CA GLN A 52 -2.28 1.20 2.13
C GLN A 52 -3.13 2.10 1.24
N PHE A 53 -3.91 1.49 0.35
CA PHE A 53 -4.82 2.19 -0.54
C PHE A 53 -6.26 1.87 -0.20
N ARG A 54 -7.08 2.91 -0.11
CA ARG A 54 -8.53 2.83 0.01
C ARG A 54 -9.16 3.91 -0.85
N ASP A 55 -10.17 3.54 -1.60
CA ASP A 55 -11.11 4.52 -2.11
C ASP A 55 -12.04 4.92 -0.95
N VAL A 56 -11.73 6.03 -0.30
CA VAL A 56 -12.45 6.46 0.92
C VAL A 56 -13.92 6.72 0.62
N ASP A 57 -14.25 7.09 -0.62
CA ASP A 57 -15.62 7.39 -1.01
C ASP A 57 -16.46 6.14 -1.19
N GLU A 58 -15.87 5.05 -1.65
CA GLU A 58 -16.53 3.75 -1.79
C GLU A 58 -16.41 2.89 -0.52
N PHE A 59 -15.28 2.97 0.16
CA PHE A 59 -14.99 2.18 1.34
C PHE A 59 -15.89 2.49 2.54
N ILE A 60 -16.31 3.75 2.71
CA ILE A 60 -17.20 4.16 3.79
C ILE A 60 -18.65 4.10 3.30
N HIS A 61 -19.44 3.23 3.94
CA HIS A 61 -20.87 3.12 3.63
C HIS A 61 -21.55 4.51 3.72
N PRO A 62 -22.40 4.89 2.75
CA PRO A 62 -22.99 6.23 2.66
C PRO A 62 -23.66 6.73 3.94
N SER A 63 -24.30 5.83 4.71
CA SER A 63 -24.97 6.17 5.98
C SER A 63 -24.02 6.61 7.10
N PHE A 64 -22.71 6.40 6.94
CA PHE A 64 -21.71 6.71 7.95
C PHE A 64 -20.74 7.80 7.52
N LYS A 65 -20.81 8.27 6.29
CA LYS A 65 -19.96 9.38 5.81
C LYS A 65 -20.18 10.63 6.66
N GLY A 66 -19.07 11.28 7.03
CA GLY A 66 -19.09 12.51 7.83
C GLY A 66 -19.57 12.32 9.27
N THR A 67 -19.71 11.09 9.77
CA THR A 67 -20.13 10.87 11.15
C THR A 67 -18.95 10.92 12.12
N ASP A 68 -19.02 11.80 13.12
CA ASP A 68 -18.03 11.90 14.18
C ASP A 68 -18.17 10.80 15.26
N SER A 69 -19.31 10.09 15.29
CA SER A 69 -19.59 9.06 16.29
C SER A 69 -18.75 7.80 16.10
N LEU A 70 -18.27 7.53 14.88
CA LEU A 70 -17.45 6.37 14.57
C LEU A 70 -15.99 6.77 14.36
N ARG A 71 -15.17 6.55 15.38
CA ARG A 71 -13.73 6.90 15.37
C ARG A 71 -12.99 6.36 14.13
N TYR A 72 -13.36 5.19 13.66
CA TYR A 72 -12.73 4.58 12.49
C TYR A 72 -13.04 5.35 11.20
N VAL A 73 -14.30 5.75 10.99
CA VAL A 73 -14.74 6.57 9.85
C VAL A 73 -13.98 7.88 9.83
N LYS A 74 -14.03 8.61 10.94
CA LYS A 74 -13.32 9.88 11.11
C LYS A 74 -11.81 9.75 10.80
N LYS A 75 -11.18 8.70 11.31
CA LYS A 75 -9.75 8.43 11.03
C LYS A 75 -9.52 8.17 9.55
N THR A 76 -10.37 7.36 8.91
CA THR A 76 -10.22 7.01 7.50
C THR A 76 -10.36 8.25 6.60
N GLU A 77 -11.35 9.09 6.86
CA GLU A 77 -11.53 10.35 6.13
C GLU A 77 -10.35 11.32 6.36
N ALA A 78 -9.89 11.47 7.60
CA ALA A 78 -8.79 12.35 7.96
C ALA A 78 -7.42 11.90 7.40
N THR A 79 -7.27 10.65 7.02
CA THR A 79 -6.03 10.10 6.46
C THR A 79 -6.07 9.96 4.94
N ARG A 80 -7.09 10.52 4.27
CA ARG A 80 -7.21 10.53 2.81
C ARG A 80 -5.96 11.15 2.19
N MET A 81 -5.44 10.51 1.16
CA MET A 81 -4.33 11.00 0.34
C MET A 81 -4.76 11.10 -1.12
N SER A 82 -4.36 12.17 -1.79
CA SER A 82 -4.62 12.32 -3.22
C SER A 82 -3.81 11.32 -4.05
N ARG A 83 -4.29 11.04 -5.27
CA ARG A 83 -3.56 10.21 -6.24
C ARG A 83 -2.15 10.78 -6.51
N GLU A 84 -2.04 12.10 -6.65
CA GLU A 84 -0.78 12.81 -6.87
C GLU A 84 0.16 12.67 -5.67
N GLY A 85 -0.37 12.73 -4.45
CA GLY A 85 0.38 12.50 -3.22
C GLY A 85 0.94 11.07 -3.17
N PHE A 86 0.12 10.08 -3.48
CA PHE A 86 0.59 8.69 -3.59
C PHE A 86 1.62 8.53 -4.72
N ALA A 87 1.44 9.16 -5.88
CA ALA A 87 2.41 9.11 -6.97
C ALA A 87 3.78 9.62 -6.54
N ARG A 88 3.82 10.74 -5.80
CA ARG A 88 5.09 11.28 -5.27
C ARG A 88 5.72 10.34 -4.25
N MET A 89 4.94 9.75 -3.34
CA MET A 89 5.45 8.75 -2.39
C MET A 89 6.01 7.51 -3.08
N VAL A 90 5.33 6.98 -4.09
CA VAL A 90 5.80 5.82 -4.87
C VAL A 90 7.11 6.14 -5.60
N ASN A 91 7.20 7.33 -6.22
CA ASN A 91 8.42 7.78 -6.88
C ASN A 91 9.58 7.94 -5.89
N GLU A 92 9.31 8.46 -4.68
CA GLU A 92 10.31 8.57 -3.62
C GLU A 92 10.81 7.20 -3.18
N ILE A 93 9.91 6.22 -2.97
CA ILE A 93 10.30 4.83 -2.62
C ILE A 93 11.28 4.27 -3.67
N ARG A 94 10.96 4.45 -4.96
CA ARG A 94 11.82 3.98 -6.05
C ARG A 94 13.14 4.71 -6.12
N SER A 95 13.14 6.04 -5.97
CA SER A 95 14.37 6.85 -5.99
C SER A 95 15.33 6.47 -4.86
N MET A 96 14.79 5.96 -3.74
CA MET A 96 15.57 5.46 -2.61
C MET A 96 15.99 4.00 -2.74
N SER A 97 15.82 3.38 -3.92
CA SER A 97 16.15 1.97 -4.21
C SER A 97 15.36 0.97 -3.35
N CYS A 98 14.21 1.36 -2.85
CA CYS A 98 13.25 0.47 -2.18
C CYS A 98 12.18 -0.01 -3.16
N ILE A 99 11.59 -1.16 -2.88
CA ILE A 99 10.52 -1.75 -3.67
C ILE A 99 9.18 -1.18 -3.19
N PRO A 100 8.36 -0.56 -4.05
CA PRO A 100 7.02 -0.15 -3.65
C PRO A 100 6.12 -1.39 -3.52
N MET A 101 5.38 -1.47 -2.41
CA MET A 101 4.36 -2.48 -2.14
C MET A 101 3.10 -1.80 -1.64
N ALA A 102 1.94 -2.37 -1.89
CA ALA A 102 0.70 -1.85 -1.34
C ALA A 102 -0.25 -2.96 -0.87
N THR A 103 -1.10 -2.59 0.10
CA THR A 103 -2.30 -3.31 0.46
C THR A 103 -3.49 -2.50 -0.05
N PRO A 104 -4.17 -2.92 -1.12
CA PRO A 104 -5.46 -2.36 -1.52
C PRO A 104 -6.56 -2.94 -0.63
N PHE A 105 -7.60 -2.14 -0.31
CA PHE A 105 -8.76 -2.54 0.49
C PHE A 105 -10.07 -2.53 -0.31
N ASP A 106 -9.99 -2.29 -1.60
CA ASP A 106 -11.10 -2.26 -2.56
C ASP A 106 -10.58 -2.46 -3.98
N GLU A 107 -11.44 -2.77 -4.93
CA GLU A 107 -11.08 -3.08 -6.31
C GLU A 107 -10.50 -1.85 -7.04
N THR A 108 -11.01 -0.64 -6.75
CA THR A 108 -10.48 0.62 -7.29
C THR A 108 -9.03 0.84 -6.84
N SER A 109 -8.73 0.49 -5.61
CA SER A 109 -7.36 0.52 -5.06
C SER A 109 -6.43 -0.51 -5.72
N VAL A 110 -6.96 -1.65 -6.19
CA VAL A 110 -6.17 -2.60 -7.00
C VAL A 110 -5.80 -1.97 -8.35
N ASP A 111 -6.74 -1.28 -9.01
CA ASP A 111 -6.45 -0.56 -10.26
C ASP A 111 -5.40 0.53 -10.04
N LEU A 112 -5.42 1.20 -8.89
CA LEU A 112 -4.38 2.14 -8.51
C LEU A 112 -3.01 1.47 -8.35
N CYS A 113 -2.94 0.28 -7.73
CA CYS A 113 -1.70 -0.51 -7.65
C CYS A 113 -1.17 -0.87 -9.05
N VAL A 114 -2.04 -1.25 -9.97
CA VAL A 114 -1.67 -1.55 -11.36
C VAL A 114 -1.16 -0.29 -12.07
N SER A 115 -1.85 0.84 -11.91
CA SER A 115 -1.48 2.11 -12.55
C SER A 115 -0.13 2.67 -12.09
N PHE A 116 0.26 2.39 -10.86
CA PHE A 116 1.57 2.75 -10.30
C PHE A 116 2.63 1.66 -10.48
N ASP A 117 2.29 0.59 -11.19
CA ASP A 117 3.19 -0.53 -11.46
C ASP A 117 3.85 -1.12 -10.19
N PHE A 118 3.03 -1.44 -9.19
CA PHE A 118 3.52 -2.12 -7.99
C PHE A 118 3.93 -3.56 -8.33
N PRO A 119 5.15 -3.98 -8.00
CA PRO A 119 5.60 -5.35 -8.28
C PRO A 119 5.02 -6.39 -7.32
N ILE A 120 4.54 -5.96 -6.15
CA ILE A 120 3.99 -6.84 -5.10
C ILE A 120 2.72 -6.23 -4.53
N ILE A 121 1.67 -7.04 -4.41
CA ILE A 121 0.43 -6.68 -3.73
C ILE A 121 0.30 -7.53 -2.46
N LYS A 122 -0.12 -6.92 -1.34
CA LYS A 122 -0.44 -7.66 -0.12
C LYS A 122 -1.95 -7.67 0.13
N ILE A 123 -2.50 -8.84 0.43
CA ILE A 123 -3.87 -8.98 0.90
C ILE A 123 -3.88 -8.71 2.41
N ALA A 124 -4.80 -7.85 2.88
CA ALA A 124 -4.97 -7.63 4.31
C ALA A 124 -5.58 -8.87 4.96
N SER A 125 -5.20 -9.15 6.21
CA SER A 125 -5.78 -10.27 6.97
C SER A 125 -7.29 -10.15 7.17
N SER A 126 -7.82 -8.92 7.21
CA SER A 126 -9.26 -8.65 7.26
C SER A 126 -10.01 -9.06 6.00
N ASP A 127 -9.32 -9.13 4.86
CA ASP A 127 -9.95 -9.24 3.54
C ASP A 127 -9.71 -10.62 2.90
N MET A 128 -9.27 -11.60 3.71
CA MET A 128 -9.01 -12.97 3.25
C MET A 128 -10.27 -13.74 2.82
N ASN A 129 -11.46 -13.19 3.09
CA ASN A 129 -12.76 -13.72 2.68
C ASN A 129 -13.52 -12.76 1.75
N ASP A 130 -12.90 -11.68 1.30
CA ASP A 130 -13.45 -10.77 0.30
C ASP A 130 -13.17 -11.32 -1.11
N TRP A 131 -14.06 -12.18 -1.60
CA TRP A 131 -13.87 -12.85 -2.88
C TRP A 131 -13.77 -11.89 -4.08
N PRO A 132 -14.59 -10.82 -4.22
CA PRO A 132 -14.44 -9.85 -5.29
C PRO A 132 -13.05 -9.22 -5.31
N LEU A 133 -12.55 -8.77 -4.16
CA LEU A 133 -11.22 -8.20 -4.03
C LEU A 133 -10.12 -9.21 -4.36
N LEU A 134 -10.25 -10.46 -3.86
CA LEU A 134 -9.27 -11.52 -4.14
C LEU A 134 -9.21 -11.87 -5.63
N GLU A 135 -10.36 -11.98 -6.30
CA GLU A 135 -10.44 -12.22 -7.75
C GLU A 135 -9.83 -11.06 -8.54
N LYS A 136 -10.11 -9.82 -8.14
CA LYS A 136 -9.53 -8.63 -8.75
C LYS A 136 -8.01 -8.62 -8.61
N ILE A 137 -7.46 -8.91 -7.42
CA ILE A 137 -6.01 -9.00 -7.19
C ILE A 137 -5.41 -10.12 -8.04
N ALA A 138 -6.01 -11.31 -8.05
CA ALA A 138 -5.54 -12.45 -8.84
C ALA A 138 -5.50 -12.15 -10.34
N SER A 139 -6.49 -11.40 -10.85
CA SER A 139 -6.54 -10.99 -12.26
C SER A 139 -5.33 -10.16 -12.70
N THR A 140 -4.66 -9.47 -11.79
CA THR A 140 -3.45 -8.68 -12.09
C THR A 140 -2.23 -9.54 -12.41
N ARG A 141 -2.24 -10.82 -12.04
CA ARG A 141 -1.12 -11.75 -12.18
C ARG A 141 0.18 -11.27 -11.54
N ARG A 142 0.10 -10.37 -10.58
CA ARG A 142 1.25 -9.89 -9.82
C ARG A 142 1.57 -10.83 -8.67
N PRO A 143 2.84 -10.90 -8.22
CA PRO A 143 3.20 -11.54 -6.97
C PRO A 143 2.39 -11.01 -5.78
N VAL A 144 1.89 -11.92 -4.96
CA VAL A 144 1.00 -11.60 -3.84
C VAL A 144 1.55 -12.17 -2.54
N ILE A 145 1.41 -11.40 -1.46
CA ILE A 145 1.56 -11.85 -0.07
C ILE A 145 0.15 -11.91 0.55
N ALA A 146 -0.20 -13.05 1.16
CA ALA A 146 -1.45 -13.25 1.87
C ALA A 146 -1.19 -13.56 3.35
#